data_73d92b7057680e46ff91592e7045cec8
#
_entry.id   73d92b7057680e46ff91592e7045cec8
#
_cell.length_a   1.000
_cell.length_b   1.000
_cell.length_c   1.000
_cell.angle_alpha   90.00
_cell.angle_beta   90.00
_cell.angle_gamma   90.00
#
_symmetry.space_group_name_H-M   'P 1'
#
loop_
_entity.id
_entity.type
_entity.pdbx_description
1 polymer ?
#
loop_
_entity_poly.entity_id
_entity_poly.type
_entity_poly.pdbx_seq_one_letter_code
_entity_poly.pdbx_strand_id
1 'polypeptide(L)'
;MSAHSRIVVLGLGYIGLPTAAVLARAGCRVTGVDLDPHKVEAVNHGTLPFVEPDLDHVLRDVVAAGRLDAATEPPAAGTYIVAVPTPFNDDKTADLSYVLSAARSIAPRLTGGELVVLESTSPPGTTRRMAEEIVAANPAVSLDGAGGRPVVHVAHCPERVLPGRIMTELVENDRIVGGLTDEAARLAKELYERFCRGELLLTDAVTAELAKLTENSFRDVNIAFANELSLICDRLGVDVWRLIELANHHPRVNVLQPGPGVGGHCIAVDPWFIVSAAPEEARLIRAAREVNDGKAAYVVGRAVEAVAGTGASTVAALGLAFKANIDDLRESPARQIVRDLAGELPGARVLAVEPHVEKLPADLAELPNVELTDAAAALAAADVVLLLVDHDEFRGLDRSVLDGKRVIDTKGLWR
;
A
#
# COMPACT_ATOMS: atom_id res chain seq x y z
N MET A 1 37.66 -6.81 -4.27
CA MET A 1 36.78 -6.36 -3.16
C MET A 1 35.35 -6.68 -3.63
N SER A 2 34.53 -7.35 -2.81
CA SER A 2 33.14 -7.74 -3.20
C SER A 2 32.38 -6.51 -3.70
N ALA A 3 31.67 -6.63 -4.83
CA ALA A 3 30.86 -5.56 -5.45
C ALA A 3 29.85 -4.91 -4.50
N HIS A 4 29.59 -5.53 -3.35
CA HIS A 4 28.64 -5.07 -2.33
C HIS A 4 29.29 -4.59 -1.03
N SER A 5 30.50 -4.02 -1.07
CA SER A 5 31.22 -3.58 0.14
C SER A 5 30.51 -2.41 0.87
N ARG A 6 29.77 -1.57 0.16
CA ARG A 6 28.87 -0.52 0.68
C ARG A 6 27.57 -0.55 -0.11
N ILE A 7 26.46 -0.47 0.60
CA ILE A 7 25.11 -0.42 0.03
C ILE A 7 24.48 0.93 0.41
N VAL A 8 23.82 1.56 -0.56
CA VAL A 8 23.02 2.77 -0.35
C VAL A 8 21.56 2.41 -0.57
N VAL A 9 20.69 2.78 0.39
CA VAL A 9 19.23 2.62 0.27
C VAL A 9 18.60 4.01 0.20
N LEU A 10 17.97 4.34 -0.93
CA LEU A 10 17.28 5.61 -1.17
C LEU A 10 15.81 5.48 -0.80
N GLY A 11 15.36 6.34 0.10
CA GLY A 11 14.04 6.30 0.74
C GLY A 11 14.07 5.52 2.05
N LEU A 12 13.82 6.23 3.18
CA LEU A 12 13.78 5.64 4.53
C LEU A 12 12.34 5.56 5.06
N GLY A 13 11.44 5.12 4.18
CA GLY A 13 10.05 4.78 4.52
C GLY A 13 9.88 3.34 4.99
N TYR A 14 8.62 2.87 4.97
CA TYR A 14 8.18 1.55 5.44
C TYR A 14 8.86 0.35 4.74
N ILE A 15 9.50 0.54 3.60
CA ILE A 15 10.24 -0.51 2.88
C ILE A 15 11.75 -0.29 3.03
N GLY A 16 12.25 0.90 2.67
CA GLY A 16 13.68 1.13 2.58
C GLY A 16 14.39 1.08 3.93
N LEU A 17 13.82 1.62 5.01
CA LEU A 17 14.46 1.56 6.32
C LEU A 17 14.54 0.12 6.88
N PRO A 18 13.50 -0.71 6.84
CA PRO A 18 13.61 -2.12 7.19
C PRO A 18 14.62 -2.89 6.32
N THR A 19 14.62 -2.68 5.00
CA THR A 19 15.60 -3.29 4.08
C THR A 19 17.04 -2.89 4.47
N ALA A 20 17.29 -1.61 4.76
CA ALA A 20 18.60 -1.12 5.23
C ALA A 20 19.02 -1.78 6.54
N ALA A 21 18.11 -1.86 7.51
CA ALA A 21 18.35 -2.46 8.82
C ALA A 21 18.64 -3.96 8.72
N VAL A 22 17.90 -4.72 7.90
CA VAL A 22 18.12 -6.16 7.71
C VAL A 22 19.45 -6.43 7.02
N LEU A 23 19.81 -5.67 5.98
CA LEU A 23 21.12 -5.76 5.31
C LEU A 23 22.26 -5.43 6.28
N ALA A 24 22.11 -4.39 7.10
CA ALA A 24 23.10 -4.02 8.11
C ALA A 24 23.26 -5.13 9.19
N ARG A 25 22.15 -5.73 9.63
CA ARG A 25 22.12 -6.90 10.53
C ARG A 25 22.83 -8.11 9.91
N ALA A 26 22.71 -8.32 8.60
CA ALA A 26 23.41 -9.35 7.86
C ALA A 26 24.92 -9.06 7.65
N GLY A 27 25.44 -7.96 8.21
CA GLY A 27 26.85 -7.61 8.20
C GLY A 27 27.29 -6.68 7.09
N CYS A 28 26.36 -6.15 6.30
CA CYS A 28 26.67 -5.15 5.27
C CYS A 28 26.94 -3.78 5.94
N ARG A 29 27.71 -2.92 5.25
CA ARG A 29 27.80 -1.50 5.57
C ARG A 29 26.77 -0.75 4.73
N VAL A 30 25.78 -0.15 5.36
CA VAL A 30 24.63 0.48 4.70
C VAL A 30 24.58 1.97 5.03
N THR A 31 24.32 2.79 4.04
CA THR A 31 23.93 4.19 4.21
C THR A 31 22.52 4.38 3.71
N GLY A 32 21.60 4.75 4.60
CA GLY A 32 20.25 5.15 4.22
C GLY A 32 20.24 6.60 3.70
N VAL A 33 19.43 6.90 2.70
CA VAL A 33 19.32 8.26 2.15
C VAL A 33 17.85 8.67 2.10
N ASP A 34 17.53 9.81 2.70
CA ASP A 34 16.19 10.42 2.60
C ASP A 34 16.33 11.94 2.47
N LEU A 35 15.43 12.56 1.73
CA LEU A 35 15.40 14.01 1.55
C LEU A 35 14.93 14.75 2.81
N ASP A 36 14.24 14.07 3.72
CA ASP A 36 13.80 14.62 5.00
C ASP A 36 14.93 14.55 6.03
N PRO A 37 15.53 15.68 6.44
CA PRO A 37 16.61 15.70 7.41
C PRO A 37 16.18 15.21 8.80
N HIS A 38 14.89 15.32 9.16
CA HIS A 38 14.39 14.80 10.44
C HIS A 38 14.40 13.27 10.48
N LYS A 39 14.06 12.62 9.36
CA LYS A 39 14.19 11.16 9.26
C LYS A 39 15.66 10.72 9.33
N VAL A 40 16.53 11.43 8.63
CA VAL A 40 17.98 11.15 8.65
C VAL A 40 18.52 11.27 10.07
N GLU A 41 18.16 12.31 10.79
CA GLU A 41 18.58 12.52 12.18
C GLU A 41 18.02 11.42 13.10
N ALA A 42 16.74 11.08 13.00
CA ALA A 42 16.10 10.02 13.76
C ALA A 42 16.83 8.67 13.57
N VAL A 43 17.09 8.29 12.31
CA VAL A 43 17.81 7.05 11.99
C VAL A 43 19.23 7.05 12.57
N ASN A 44 19.97 8.15 12.47
CA ASN A 44 21.31 8.28 13.04
C ASN A 44 21.34 8.18 14.57
N HIS A 45 20.23 8.51 15.24
CA HIS A 45 20.04 8.30 16.67
C HIS A 45 19.46 6.92 17.02
N GLY A 46 19.24 6.04 16.05
CA GLY A 46 18.63 4.74 16.26
C GLY A 46 17.15 4.81 16.65
N THR A 47 16.44 5.89 16.24
CA THR A 47 15.04 6.12 16.53
C THR A 47 14.22 5.93 15.26
N LEU A 48 13.06 5.23 15.36
CA LEU A 48 12.19 5.00 14.23
C LEU A 48 11.35 6.27 13.91
N PRO A 49 11.26 6.67 12.64
CA PRO A 49 10.35 7.72 12.20
C PRO A 49 8.88 7.27 12.04
N PHE A 50 8.59 5.99 12.25
CA PHE A 50 7.25 5.39 12.19
C PHE A 50 7.19 4.13 13.08
N VAL A 51 6.01 3.58 13.30
CA VAL A 51 5.82 2.38 14.14
C VAL A 51 5.87 1.11 13.27
N GLU A 52 6.80 0.21 13.59
CA GLU A 52 6.87 -1.15 13.03
C GLU A 52 7.45 -2.09 14.10
N PRO A 53 6.75 -3.19 14.45
CA PRO A 53 7.23 -4.16 15.43
C PRO A 53 8.63 -4.70 15.10
N ASP A 54 9.44 -4.90 16.13
CA ASP A 54 10.79 -5.46 16.08
C ASP A 54 11.84 -4.63 15.30
N LEU A 55 11.47 -3.60 14.56
CA LEU A 55 12.41 -2.78 13.79
C LEU A 55 13.24 -1.85 14.71
N ASP A 56 12.67 -1.35 15.79
CA ASP A 56 13.33 -0.39 16.69
C ASP A 56 14.57 -0.98 17.34
N HIS A 57 14.52 -2.23 17.80
CA HIS A 57 15.68 -2.93 18.38
C HIS A 57 16.76 -3.16 17.33
N VAL A 58 16.36 -3.64 16.14
CA VAL A 58 17.31 -3.90 15.05
C VAL A 58 18.00 -2.61 14.61
N LEU A 59 17.25 -1.51 14.46
CA LEU A 59 17.79 -0.21 14.08
C LEU A 59 18.83 0.29 15.10
N ARG A 60 18.49 0.29 16.37
CA ARG A 60 19.43 0.70 17.45
C ARG A 60 20.71 -0.10 17.43
N ASP A 61 20.61 -1.43 17.30
CA ASP A 61 21.76 -2.32 17.31
C ASP A 61 22.69 -2.08 16.13
N VAL A 62 22.15 -1.94 14.91
CA VAL A 62 22.96 -1.76 13.70
C VAL A 62 23.58 -0.35 13.61
N VAL A 63 22.90 0.69 14.12
CA VAL A 63 23.45 2.05 14.24
C VAL A 63 24.55 2.08 15.29
N ALA A 64 24.33 1.52 16.49
CA ALA A 64 25.34 1.45 17.54
C ALA A 64 26.58 0.66 17.11
N ALA A 65 26.40 -0.36 16.26
CA ALA A 65 27.51 -1.13 15.68
C ALA A 65 28.24 -0.41 14.52
N GLY A 66 27.79 0.79 14.11
CA GLY A 66 28.34 1.56 12.98
C GLY A 66 28.16 0.87 11.62
N ARG A 67 27.14 0.02 11.49
CA ARG A 67 26.80 -0.68 10.24
C ARG A 67 25.75 0.01 9.41
N LEU A 68 24.91 0.85 10.03
CA LEU A 68 23.91 1.70 9.37
C LEU A 68 24.15 3.14 9.81
N ASP A 69 24.24 4.01 8.83
CA ASP A 69 24.18 5.47 8.96
C ASP A 69 23.17 6.04 7.97
N ALA A 70 22.80 7.31 8.12
CA ALA A 70 21.89 7.98 7.20
C ALA A 70 22.44 9.35 6.77
N ALA A 71 22.09 9.75 5.53
CA ALA A 71 22.51 11.01 4.93
C ALA A 71 21.39 11.59 4.05
N THR A 72 21.47 12.89 3.71
CA THR A 72 20.55 13.52 2.77
C THR A 72 20.99 13.38 1.31
N GLU A 73 22.25 12.99 1.08
CA GLU A 73 22.80 12.76 -0.26
C GLU A 73 23.46 11.38 -0.35
N PRO A 74 23.31 10.66 -1.49
CA PRO A 74 23.89 9.34 -1.65
C PRO A 74 25.40 9.40 -1.80
N PRO A 75 26.18 8.66 -0.98
CA PRO A 75 27.62 8.49 -1.20
C PRO A 75 27.90 7.52 -2.36
N ALA A 76 29.17 7.42 -2.79
CA ALA A 76 29.61 6.38 -3.69
C ALA A 76 29.53 4.99 -3.05
N ALA A 77 28.97 4.02 -3.78
CA ALA A 77 28.73 2.66 -3.30
C ALA A 77 28.78 1.65 -4.46
N GLY A 78 28.93 0.37 -4.13
CA GLY A 78 28.85 -0.71 -5.14
C GLY A 78 27.41 -1.15 -5.41
N THR A 79 26.46 -0.80 -4.54
CA THR A 79 25.05 -1.17 -4.71
C THR A 79 24.15 -0.03 -4.24
N TYR A 80 23.11 0.23 -5.03
CA TYR A 80 22.06 1.19 -4.73
C TYR A 80 20.70 0.51 -4.78
N ILE A 81 19.90 0.68 -3.74
CA ILE A 81 18.51 0.21 -3.67
C ILE A 81 17.62 1.44 -3.68
N VAL A 82 16.68 1.52 -4.62
CA VAL A 82 15.73 2.62 -4.76
C VAL A 82 14.38 2.15 -4.21
N ALA A 83 14.02 2.67 -3.04
CA ALA A 83 12.79 2.35 -2.30
C ALA A 83 11.99 3.64 -2.00
N VAL A 84 11.85 4.50 -3.01
CA VAL A 84 11.16 5.78 -2.94
C VAL A 84 9.67 5.64 -3.26
N PRO A 85 8.80 6.59 -2.84
CA PRO A 85 7.39 6.57 -3.19
C PRO A 85 7.13 6.55 -4.70
N THR A 86 6.04 5.89 -5.10
CA THR A 86 5.49 5.89 -6.46
C THR A 86 3.99 6.20 -6.39
N PRO A 87 3.60 7.44 -6.04
CA PRO A 87 2.19 7.81 -5.97
C PRO A 87 1.57 7.82 -7.36
N PHE A 88 0.25 7.87 -7.43
CA PHE A 88 -0.46 8.04 -8.69
C PHE A 88 -0.97 9.48 -8.85
N ASN A 89 -1.08 9.92 -10.09
CA ASN A 89 -1.65 11.20 -10.50
C ASN A 89 -3.18 11.15 -10.53
N ASP A 90 -3.85 12.29 -10.70
CA ASP A 90 -5.31 12.37 -10.81
C ASP A 90 -5.87 11.54 -11.98
N ASP A 91 -5.10 11.39 -13.05
CA ASP A 91 -5.42 10.55 -14.21
C ASP A 91 -5.13 9.05 -14.00
N LYS A 92 -4.79 8.65 -12.78
CA LYS A 92 -4.44 7.28 -12.38
C LYS A 92 -3.15 6.73 -12.99
N THR A 93 -2.32 7.55 -13.63
CA THR A 93 -0.96 7.17 -14.03
C THR A 93 0.01 7.26 -12.86
N ALA A 94 1.11 6.49 -12.90
CA ALA A 94 2.13 6.55 -11.84
C ALA A 94 2.96 7.84 -11.94
N ASP A 95 3.17 8.51 -10.82
CA ASP A 95 4.20 9.56 -10.72
C ASP A 95 5.57 8.91 -10.46
N LEU A 96 6.38 8.87 -11.50
CA LEU A 96 7.74 8.34 -11.47
C LEU A 96 8.80 9.39 -11.12
N SER A 97 8.42 10.61 -10.80
CA SER A 97 9.35 11.72 -10.55
C SER A 97 10.35 11.40 -9.45
N TYR A 98 9.92 10.72 -8.38
CA TYR A 98 10.80 10.30 -7.28
C TYR A 98 11.82 9.25 -7.73
N VAL A 99 11.42 8.26 -8.51
CA VAL A 99 12.31 7.21 -9.05
C VAL A 99 13.35 7.83 -9.97
N LEU A 100 12.93 8.71 -10.90
CA LEU A 100 13.83 9.38 -11.83
C LEU A 100 14.74 10.39 -11.11
N SER A 101 14.29 11.05 -10.06
CA SER A 101 15.12 11.92 -9.22
C SER A 101 16.18 11.11 -8.47
N ALA A 102 15.81 9.96 -7.91
CA ALA A 102 16.77 9.04 -7.29
C ALA A 102 17.83 8.56 -8.30
N ALA A 103 17.42 8.18 -9.51
CA ALA A 103 18.32 7.81 -10.62
C ALA A 103 19.34 8.91 -10.93
N ARG A 104 18.87 10.16 -11.09
CA ARG A 104 19.74 11.33 -11.33
C ARG A 104 20.71 11.58 -10.17
N SER A 105 20.28 11.38 -8.93
CA SER A 105 21.12 11.64 -7.75
C SER A 105 22.30 10.66 -7.62
N ILE A 106 22.12 9.41 -8.05
CA ILE A 106 23.18 8.38 -7.99
C ILE A 106 24.07 8.38 -9.25
N ALA A 107 23.54 8.79 -10.40
CA ALA A 107 24.23 8.69 -11.69
C ALA A 107 25.68 9.27 -11.68
N PRO A 108 25.98 10.45 -11.07
CA PRO A 108 27.34 10.97 -11.04
C PRO A 108 28.35 10.13 -10.23
N ARG A 109 27.86 9.16 -9.44
CA ARG A 109 28.67 8.31 -8.55
C ARG A 109 28.98 6.94 -9.18
N LEU A 110 28.35 6.64 -10.31
CA LEU A 110 28.52 5.37 -11.00
C LEU A 110 29.73 5.41 -11.91
N THR A 111 30.55 4.37 -11.83
CA THR A 111 31.81 4.22 -12.59
C THR A 111 31.87 2.94 -13.40
N GLY A 112 30.87 2.05 -13.20
CA GLY A 112 30.73 0.74 -13.84
C GLY A 112 30.98 -0.42 -12.88
N GLY A 113 30.19 -1.45 -13.01
CA GLY A 113 30.15 -2.62 -12.13
C GLY A 113 29.21 -2.49 -10.94
N GLU A 114 28.58 -1.33 -10.74
CA GLU A 114 27.60 -1.15 -9.69
C GLU A 114 26.27 -1.85 -10.01
N LEU A 115 25.57 -2.28 -8.97
CA LEU A 115 24.21 -2.78 -9.02
C LEU A 115 23.23 -1.69 -8.55
N VAL A 116 22.20 -1.42 -9.35
CA VAL A 116 21.05 -0.57 -8.96
C VAL A 116 19.79 -1.41 -8.95
N VAL A 117 19.10 -1.48 -7.82
CA VAL A 117 17.86 -2.25 -7.68
C VAL A 117 16.70 -1.30 -7.40
N LEU A 118 15.64 -1.41 -8.18
CA LEU A 118 14.35 -0.75 -7.90
C LEU A 118 13.50 -1.70 -7.04
N GLU A 119 13.20 -1.32 -5.79
CA GLU A 119 12.27 -2.04 -4.90
C GLU A 119 10.85 -1.44 -4.92
N SER A 120 10.73 -0.16 -5.28
CA SER A 120 9.42 0.49 -5.35
C SER A 120 8.49 -0.20 -6.31
N THR A 121 7.24 -0.46 -5.88
CA THR A 121 6.18 -0.93 -6.77
C THR A 121 5.96 0.08 -7.88
N SER A 122 5.95 -0.36 -9.13
CA SER A 122 5.93 0.54 -10.28
C SER A 122 5.33 -0.12 -11.54
N PRO A 123 4.83 0.67 -12.50
CA PRO A 123 4.36 0.15 -13.78
C PRO A 123 5.42 -0.63 -14.54
N PRO A 124 5.02 -1.61 -15.38
CA PRO A 124 5.95 -2.34 -16.25
C PRO A 124 6.77 -1.40 -17.13
N GLY A 125 8.10 -1.62 -17.16
CA GLY A 125 9.06 -0.81 -17.90
C GLY A 125 9.72 0.31 -17.10
N THR A 126 9.32 0.55 -15.84
CA THR A 126 9.90 1.60 -14.98
C THR A 126 11.38 1.36 -14.70
N THR A 127 11.79 0.11 -14.47
CA THR A 127 13.20 -0.25 -14.23
C THR A 127 14.09 0.12 -15.42
N ARG A 128 13.62 -0.13 -16.64
CA ARG A 128 14.31 0.30 -17.85
C ARG A 128 14.38 1.81 -17.95
N ARG A 129 13.27 2.52 -17.71
CA ARG A 129 13.23 3.98 -17.74
C ARG A 129 14.18 4.60 -16.70
N MET A 130 14.26 4.02 -15.49
CA MET A 130 15.24 4.42 -14.47
C MET A 130 16.68 4.22 -14.97
N ALA A 131 16.98 3.10 -15.62
CA ALA A 131 18.29 2.81 -16.17
C ALA A 131 18.68 3.77 -17.31
N GLU A 132 17.75 4.09 -18.20
CA GLU A 132 17.93 5.08 -19.27
C GLU A 132 18.21 6.48 -18.71
N GLU A 133 17.52 6.88 -17.64
CA GLU A 133 17.75 8.14 -16.92
C GLU A 133 19.16 8.20 -16.31
N ILE A 134 19.64 7.08 -15.74
CA ILE A 134 21.01 6.97 -15.22
C ILE A 134 22.03 7.23 -16.33
N VAL A 135 21.88 6.56 -17.47
CA VAL A 135 22.83 6.72 -18.59
C VAL A 135 22.74 8.11 -19.23
N ALA A 136 21.54 8.69 -19.28
CA ALA A 136 21.34 10.07 -19.75
C ALA A 136 22.05 11.08 -18.84
N ALA A 137 21.98 10.90 -17.52
CA ALA A 137 22.63 11.75 -16.53
C ALA A 137 24.16 11.49 -16.40
N ASN A 138 24.63 10.28 -16.75
CA ASN A 138 26.04 9.91 -16.75
C ASN A 138 26.42 9.15 -18.03
N PRO A 139 26.76 9.84 -19.12
CA PRO A 139 27.14 9.20 -20.39
C PRO A 139 28.45 8.41 -20.35
N ALA A 140 29.21 8.46 -19.25
CA ALA A 140 30.45 7.69 -19.10
C ALA A 140 30.21 6.19 -18.85
N VAL A 141 28.98 5.82 -18.42
CA VAL A 141 28.56 4.43 -18.20
C VAL A 141 27.58 3.95 -19.29
N SER A 142 27.28 2.65 -19.31
CA SER A 142 26.35 2.04 -20.25
C SER A 142 25.56 0.91 -19.57
N LEU A 143 24.54 0.39 -20.25
CA LEU A 143 23.79 -0.79 -19.82
C LEU A 143 24.24 -2.09 -20.50
N ASP A 144 25.00 -1.98 -21.59
CA ASP A 144 25.36 -3.07 -22.51
C ASP A 144 26.85 -3.11 -22.90
N GLY A 145 27.66 -2.19 -22.37
CA GLY A 145 29.08 -2.08 -22.73
C GLY A 145 29.35 -1.44 -24.10
N ALA A 146 28.33 -0.86 -24.75
CA ALA A 146 28.48 -0.23 -26.03
C ALA A 146 29.56 0.87 -26.01
N GLY A 147 30.42 0.84 -27.05
CA GLY A 147 31.56 1.77 -27.15
C GLY A 147 32.65 1.55 -26.09
N GLY A 148 32.71 0.38 -25.46
CA GLY A 148 33.70 0.06 -24.42
C GLY A 148 33.42 0.77 -23.05
N ARG A 149 32.25 1.34 -22.89
CA ARG A 149 31.86 2.01 -21.62
C ARG A 149 31.59 0.99 -20.51
N PRO A 150 31.96 1.28 -19.27
CA PRO A 150 31.67 0.43 -18.13
C PRO A 150 30.16 0.19 -17.97
N VAL A 151 29.79 -1.04 -17.59
CA VAL A 151 28.39 -1.46 -17.46
C VAL A 151 27.89 -1.21 -16.05
N VAL A 152 26.70 -0.61 -15.92
CA VAL A 152 25.90 -0.57 -14.69
C VAL A 152 24.81 -1.62 -14.78
N HIS A 153 24.68 -2.45 -13.74
CA HIS A 153 23.70 -3.52 -13.67
C HIS A 153 22.42 -3.00 -13.01
N VAL A 154 21.27 -3.22 -13.66
CA VAL A 154 19.99 -2.71 -13.13
C VAL A 154 18.98 -3.85 -13.03
N ALA A 155 18.33 -3.95 -11.87
CA ALA A 155 17.37 -4.99 -11.56
C ALA A 155 16.13 -4.40 -10.85
N HIS A 156 15.06 -5.17 -10.81
CA HIS A 156 13.86 -4.94 -10.02
C HIS A 156 13.66 -6.07 -9.02
N CYS A 157 13.35 -5.74 -7.78
CA CYS A 157 12.97 -6.72 -6.77
C CYS A 157 11.82 -6.15 -5.92
N PRO A 158 10.56 -6.29 -6.35
CA PRO A 158 9.43 -5.67 -5.68
C PRO A 158 9.24 -6.22 -4.28
N GLU A 159 8.88 -5.34 -3.36
CA GLU A 159 8.57 -5.74 -1.99
C GLU A 159 7.13 -6.28 -1.86
N ARG A 160 6.95 -7.32 -1.02
CA ARG A 160 5.69 -8.05 -0.84
C ARG A 160 5.36 -8.31 0.63
N VAL A 161 5.74 -7.38 1.51
CA VAL A 161 5.51 -7.50 2.96
C VAL A 161 4.21 -6.84 3.40
N LEU A 162 3.71 -7.31 4.53
CA LEU A 162 2.55 -6.77 5.21
C LEU A 162 3.01 -5.87 6.37
N PRO A 163 2.53 -4.60 6.45
CA PRO A 163 2.77 -3.75 7.61
C PRO A 163 2.39 -4.45 8.93
N GLY A 164 3.23 -4.30 9.95
CA GLY A 164 3.14 -5.00 11.22
C GLY A 164 3.85 -6.37 11.24
N ARG A 165 4.36 -6.86 10.09
CA ARG A 165 5.13 -8.10 9.97
C ARG A 165 6.36 -7.96 9.06
N ILE A 166 6.74 -6.72 8.75
CA ILE A 166 7.76 -6.42 7.75
C ILE A 166 9.07 -7.16 8.07
N MET A 167 9.53 -7.11 9.32
CA MET A 167 10.82 -7.69 9.72
C MET A 167 10.89 -9.21 9.55
N THR A 168 9.78 -9.91 9.72
CA THR A 168 9.69 -11.35 9.51
C THR A 168 9.58 -11.66 8.02
N GLU A 169 8.67 -10.99 7.33
CA GLU A 169 8.34 -11.29 5.94
C GLU A 169 9.46 -10.88 4.95
N LEU A 170 10.26 -9.84 5.27
CA LEU A 170 11.49 -9.51 4.52
C LEU A 170 12.47 -10.68 4.45
N VAL A 171 12.51 -11.49 5.52
CA VAL A 171 13.47 -12.60 5.64
C VAL A 171 12.87 -13.92 5.11
N GLU A 172 11.59 -14.16 5.34
CA GLU A 172 10.97 -15.48 5.13
C GLU A 172 10.26 -15.62 3.77
N ASN A 173 9.76 -14.51 3.20
CA ASN A 173 9.01 -14.58 1.95
C ASN A 173 9.94 -14.83 0.75
N ASP A 174 9.44 -15.60 -0.22
CA ASP A 174 10.04 -15.73 -1.54
C ASP A 174 10.11 -14.37 -2.22
N ARG A 175 11.18 -14.12 -3.01
CA ARG A 175 11.36 -12.88 -3.76
C ARG A 175 11.43 -13.13 -5.25
N ILE A 176 10.86 -12.22 -6.02
CA ILE A 176 10.99 -12.18 -7.47
C ILE A 176 12.09 -11.18 -7.80
N VAL A 177 13.11 -11.62 -8.50
CA VAL A 177 14.28 -10.79 -8.86
C VAL A 177 14.40 -10.71 -10.37
N GLY A 178 14.04 -9.57 -10.94
CA GLY A 178 14.07 -9.33 -12.37
C GLY A 178 15.24 -8.45 -12.80
N GLY A 179 16.10 -8.93 -13.71
CA GLY A 179 17.20 -8.13 -14.25
C GLY A 179 16.86 -7.49 -15.59
N LEU A 180 17.49 -6.36 -15.92
CA LEU A 180 17.54 -5.90 -17.32
C LEU A 180 18.47 -6.81 -18.15
N THR A 181 19.36 -7.54 -17.47
CA THR A 181 20.21 -8.60 -18.01
C THR A 181 20.26 -9.76 -17.00
N ASP A 182 20.62 -10.97 -17.45
CA ASP A 182 20.79 -12.13 -16.57
C ASP A 182 21.83 -11.85 -15.48
N GLU A 183 22.90 -11.12 -15.81
CA GLU A 183 23.95 -10.73 -14.86
C GLU A 183 23.39 -9.78 -13.78
N ALA A 184 22.54 -8.83 -14.14
CA ALA A 184 21.89 -7.95 -13.17
C ALA A 184 20.98 -8.74 -12.22
N ALA A 185 20.20 -9.71 -12.74
CA ALA A 185 19.38 -10.59 -11.92
C ALA A 185 20.22 -11.43 -10.95
N ARG A 186 21.35 -11.99 -11.44
CA ARG A 186 22.29 -12.78 -10.63
C ARG A 186 22.91 -11.95 -9.50
N LEU A 187 23.39 -10.75 -9.80
CA LEU A 187 23.97 -9.84 -8.80
C LEU A 187 22.94 -9.41 -7.74
N ALA A 188 21.71 -9.13 -8.17
CA ALA A 188 20.63 -8.82 -7.25
C ALA A 188 20.26 -10.02 -6.37
N LYS A 189 20.22 -11.23 -6.92
CA LYS A 189 20.04 -12.46 -6.13
C LYS A 189 21.12 -12.59 -5.05
N GLU A 190 22.40 -12.42 -5.37
CA GLU A 190 23.52 -12.48 -4.42
C GLU A 190 23.41 -11.43 -3.31
N LEU A 191 22.79 -10.27 -3.59
CA LEU A 191 22.50 -9.26 -2.61
C LEU A 191 21.45 -9.76 -1.61
N TYR A 192 20.33 -10.28 -2.09
CA TYR A 192 19.19 -10.70 -1.25
C TYR A 192 19.46 -12.01 -0.51
N GLU A 193 20.28 -12.92 -1.04
CA GLU A 193 20.74 -14.14 -0.35
C GLU A 193 21.44 -13.87 1.00
N ARG A 194 21.88 -12.65 1.24
CA ARG A 194 22.51 -12.27 2.52
C ARG A 194 21.55 -12.33 3.70
N PHE A 195 20.26 -12.15 3.47
CA PHE A 195 19.26 -12.11 4.54
C PHE A 195 17.97 -12.88 4.23
N CYS A 196 17.59 -13.03 2.98
CA CYS A 196 16.39 -13.75 2.58
C CYS A 196 16.61 -15.27 2.71
N ARG A 197 15.65 -15.93 3.36
CA ARG A 197 15.61 -17.40 3.50
C ARG A 197 14.57 -18.04 2.58
N GLY A 198 13.66 -17.24 2.03
CA GLY A 198 12.73 -17.66 1.00
C GLY A 198 13.44 -17.93 -0.32
N GLU A 199 12.72 -18.48 -1.28
CA GLU A 199 13.23 -18.74 -2.62
C GLU A 199 13.43 -17.42 -3.38
N LEU A 200 14.53 -17.30 -4.12
CA LEU A 200 14.83 -16.15 -4.98
C LEU A 200 14.62 -16.56 -6.45
N LEU A 201 13.47 -16.16 -6.99
CA LEU A 201 12.97 -16.52 -8.30
C LEU A 201 13.49 -15.51 -9.35
N LEU A 202 14.39 -15.96 -10.24
CA LEU A 202 14.97 -15.09 -11.26
C LEU A 202 14.09 -14.96 -12.49
N THR A 203 13.98 -13.74 -13.01
CA THR A 203 13.26 -13.42 -14.24
C THR A 203 13.81 -12.12 -14.86
N ASP A 204 13.17 -11.61 -15.93
CA ASP A 204 13.41 -10.27 -16.45
C ASP A 204 12.68 -9.18 -15.61
N ALA A 205 13.14 -7.93 -15.74
CA ALA A 205 12.63 -6.82 -14.94
C ALA A 205 11.13 -6.54 -15.15
N VAL A 206 10.65 -6.62 -16.41
CA VAL A 206 9.25 -6.34 -16.74
C VAL A 206 8.33 -7.41 -16.16
N THR A 207 8.74 -8.67 -16.21
CA THR A 207 8.00 -9.77 -15.58
C THR A 207 7.95 -9.61 -14.06
N ALA A 208 9.04 -9.19 -13.41
CA ALA A 208 9.05 -8.95 -11.96
C ALA A 208 8.13 -7.78 -11.55
N GLU A 209 8.15 -6.67 -12.30
CA GLU A 209 7.25 -5.53 -12.10
C GLU A 209 5.78 -5.97 -12.23
N LEU A 210 5.46 -6.68 -13.32
CA LEU A 210 4.08 -7.12 -13.57
C LEU A 210 3.61 -8.17 -12.56
N ALA A 211 4.47 -9.07 -12.10
CA ALA A 211 4.11 -10.09 -11.12
C ALA A 211 3.60 -9.48 -9.82
N LYS A 212 4.28 -8.43 -9.30
CA LYS A 212 3.83 -7.70 -8.11
C LYS A 212 2.45 -7.08 -8.31
N LEU A 213 2.24 -6.41 -9.43
CA LEU A 213 0.96 -5.77 -9.75
C LEU A 213 -0.16 -6.80 -9.94
N THR A 214 0.19 -7.98 -10.50
CA THR A 214 -0.75 -9.08 -10.71
C THR A 214 -1.30 -9.61 -9.39
N GLU A 215 -0.49 -9.76 -8.34
CA GLU A 215 -0.94 -10.21 -7.02
C GLU A 215 -2.03 -9.31 -6.44
N ASN A 216 -1.81 -7.99 -6.50
CA ASN A 216 -2.77 -7.01 -5.98
C ASN A 216 -4.00 -6.88 -6.87
N SER A 217 -3.83 -6.94 -8.20
CA SER A 217 -4.94 -6.93 -9.15
C SER A 217 -5.82 -8.17 -9.04
N PHE A 218 -5.22 -9.36 -8.84
CA PHE A 218 -5.98 -10.58 -8.57
C PHE A 218 -6.86 -10.43 -7.34
N ARG A 219 -6.30 -9.89 -6.24
CA ARG A 219 -7.06 -9.65 -5.01
C ARG A 219 -8.17 -8.62 -5.23
N ASP A 220 -7.89 -7.52 -5.93
CA ASP A 220 -8.85 -6.48 -6.24
C ASP A 220 -10.03 -6.99 -7.08
N VAL A 221 -9.77 -7.77 -8.13
CA VAL A 221 -10.79 -8.40 -8.97
C VAL A 221 -11.70 -9.34 -8.15
N ASN A 222 -11.11 -10.13 -7.24
CA ASN A 222 -11.90 -11.03 -6.38
C ASN A 222 -12.76 -10.27 -5.35
N ILE A 223 -12.28 -9.13 -4.85
CA ILE A 223 -13.09 -8.24 -4.01
C ILE A 223 -14.21 -7.59 -4.82
N ALA A 224 -13.90 -7.13 -6.04
CA ALA A 224 -14.90 -6.53 -6.95
C ALA A 224 -16.03 -7.51 -7.27
N PHE A 225 -15.71 -8.78 -7.51
CA PHE A 225 -16.72 -9.82 -7.70
C PHE A 225 -17.66 -9.95 -6.49
N ALA A 226 -17.11 -9.97 -5.27
CA ALA A 226 -17.91 -10.01 -4.04
C ALA A 226 -18.76 -8.73 -3.86
N ASN A 227 -18.17 -7.57 -4.16
CA ASN A 227 -18.88 -6.28 -4.11
C ASN A 227 -20.02 -6.20 -5.11
N GLU A 228 -19.80 -6.65 -6.36
CA GLU A 228 -20.85 -6.72 -7.38
C GLU A 228 -21.97 -7.69 -6.99
N LEU A 229 -21.63 -8.87 -6.46
CA LEU A 229 -22.62 -9.79 -5.91
C LEU A 229 -23.47 -9.13 -4.81
N SER A 230 -22.89 -8.28 -3.97
CA SER A 230 -23.67 -7.58 -2.94
C SER A 230 -24.70 -6.61 -3.54
N LEU A 231 -24.37 -5.93 -4.64
CA LEU A 231 -25.31 -5.06 -5.35
C LEU A 231 -26.45 -5.86 -5.99
N ILE A 232 -26.12 -6.99 -6.61
CA ILE A 232 -27.10 -7.91 -7.23
C ILE A 232 -28.03 -8.47 -6.16
N CYS A 233 -27.48 -8.94 -5.04
CA CYS A 233 -28.23 -9.50 -3.92
C CYS A 233 -29.20 -8.48 -3.30
N ASP A 234 -28.77 -7.25 -3.09
CA ASP A 234 -29.62 -6.16 -2.61
C ASP A 234 -30.84 -5.96 -3.53
N ARG A 235 -30.61 -5.93 -4.85
CA ARG A 235 -31.69 -5.79 -5.84
C ARG A 235 -32.65 -6.97 -5.85
N LEU A 236 -32.16 -8.17 -5.61
CA LEU A 236 -32.95 -9.41 -5.63
C LEU A 236 -33.56 -9.79 -4.27
N GLY A 237 -33.26 -9.05 -3.21
CA GLY A 237 -33.67 -9.34 -1.84
C GLY A 237 -33.03 -10.62 -1.28
N VAL A 238 -31.78 -10.91 -1.68
CA VAL A 238 -30.98 -12.05 -1.24
C VAL A 238 -29.93 -11.60 -0.22
N ASP A 239 -29.69 -12.41 0.80
CA ASP A 239 -28.57 -12.22 1.72
C ASP A 239 -27.26 -12.63 1.05
N VAL A 240 -26.39 -11.65 0.73
CA VAL A 240 -25.11 -11.89 0.05
C VAL A 240 -24.16 -12.73 0.88
N TRP A 241 -24.17 -12.59 2.19
CA TRP A 241 -23.30 -13.32 3.10
C TRP A 241 -23.67 -14.79 3.11
N ARG A 242 -24.98 -15.09 3.17
CA ARG A 242 -25.48 -16.45 3.08
C ARG A 242 -25.21 -17.06 1.69
N LEU A 243 -25.36 -16.28 0.63
CA LEU A 243 -25.03 -16.71 -0.74
C LEU A 243 -23.55 -17.12 -0.83
N ILE A 244 -22.64 -16.27 -0.34
CA ILE A 244 -21.19 -16.50 -0.37
C ILE A 244 -20.83 -17.73 0.47
N GLU A 245 -21.39 -17.86 1.66
CA GLU A 245 -21.22 -19.05 2.49
C GLU A 245 -21.56 -20.32 1.74
N LEU A 246 -22.74 -20.38 1.12
CA LEU A 246 -23.20 -21.54 0.34
C LEU A 246 -22.33 -21.81 -0.90
N ALA A 247 -21.94 -20.75 -1.63
CA ALA A 247 -21.08 -20.89 -2.81
C ALA A 247 -19.70 -21.45 -2.45
N ASN A 248 -19.14 -21.04 -1.31
CA ASN A 248 -17.83 -21.48 -0.84
C ASN A 248 -17.80 -22.92 -0.31
N HIS A 249 -18.95 -23.60 -0.17
CA HIS A 249 -18.97 -25.04 0.02
C HIS A 249 -18.47 -25.81 -1.22
N HIS A 250 -18.47 -25.19 -2.38
CA HIS A 250 -17.91 -25.84 -3.57
C HIS A 250 -16.38 -25.85 -3.49
N PRO A 251 -15.69 -27.00 -3.65
CA PRO A 251 -14.27 -27.17 -3.32
C PRO A 251 -13.30 -26.32 -4.20
N ARG A 252 -13.77 -25.74 -5.30
CA ARG A 252 -12.98 -24.89 -6.19
C ARG A 252 -13.43 -23.43 -6.18
N VAL A 253 -14.25 -23.02 -5.21
CA VAL A 253 -14.78 -21.66 -5.09
C VAL A 253 -14.36 -21.06 -3.76
N ASN A 254 -13.83 -19.86 -3.79
CA ASN A 254 -13.48 -19.07 -2.60
C ASN A 254 -13.80 -17.59 -2.87
N VAL A 255 -15.07 -17.26 -2.83
CA VAL A 255 -15.54 -15.87 -2.96
C VAL A 255 -15.15 -15.12 -1.69
N LEU A 256 -14.56 -13.94 -1.87
CA LEU A 256 -14.19 -13.06 -0.77
C LEU A 256 -15.43 -12.36 -0.19
N GLN A 257 -15.23 -11.63 0.92
CA GLN A 257 -16.31 -10.89 1.55
C GLN A 257 -16.45 -9.50 0.92
N PRO A 258 -17.68 -9.01 0.66
CA PRO A 258 -17.92 -7.65 0.20
C PRO A 258 -17.66 -6.63 1.31
N GLY A 259 -17.55 -5.37 0.92
CA GLY A 259 -17.31 -4.26 1.84
C GLY A 259 -17.79 -2.93 1.26
N PRO A 260 -17.47 -1.80 1.90
CA PRO A 260 -17.85 -0.46 1.43
C PRO A 260 -17.02 0.05 0.24
N GLY A 261 -16.01 -0.71 -0.17
CA GLY A 261 -15.05 -0.40 -1.21
C GLY A 261 -13.68 -1.02 -0.88
N VAL A 262 -12.66 -0.64 -1.64
CA VAL A 262 -11.27 -1.09 -1.45
C VAL A 262 -10.37 0.12 -1.26
N GLY A 263 -9.70 0.17 -0.12
CA GLY A 263 -8.77 1.23 0.25
C GLY A 263 -7.34 0.75 0.44
N GLY A 264 -6.51 1.65 0.96
CA GLY A 264 -5.09 1.43 1.20
C GLY A 264 -4.22 1.74 -0.02
N HIS A 265 -2.90 1.77 0.21
CA HIS A 265 -1.93 2.24 -0.79
C HIS A 265 -1.65 1.28 -1.94
N CYS A 266 -1.98 0.00 -1.80
CA CYS A 266 -1.55 -1.02 -2.76
C CYS A 266 -2.73 -1.48 -3.62
N ILE A 267 -3.75 -2.11 -3.01
CA ILE A 267 -4.83 -2.75 -3.77
C ILE A 267 -5.69 -1.72 -4.54
N ALA A 268 -5.86 -0.52 -3.99
CA ALA A 268 -6.60 0.56 -4.65
C ALA A 268 -5.81 1.23 -5.80
N VAL A 269 -4.49 1.09 -5.83
CA VAL A 269 -3.56 1.83 -6.71
C VAL A 269 -2.95 0.94 -7.80
N ASP A 270 -2.33 -0.19 -7.41
CA ASP A 270 -1.54 -1.03 -8.30
C ASP A 270 -2.29 -1.52 -9.56
N PRO A 271 -3.59 -1.86 -9.51
CA PRO A 271 -4.33 -2.24 -10.71
C PRO A 271 -4.37 -1.14 -11.77
N TRP A 272 -4.40 0.14 -11.37
CA TRP A 272 -4.35 1.25 -12.31
C TRP A 272 -3.03 1.33 -13.06
N PHE A 273 -1.93 0.85 -12.48
CA PHE A 273 -0.64 0.77 -13.17
C PHE A 273 -0.67 -0.25 -14.33
N ILE A 274 -1.39 -1.36 -14.17
CA ILE A 274 -1.63 -2.29 -15.29
C ILE A 274 -2.56 -1.65 -16.33
N VAL A 275 -3.63 -1.00 -15.89
CA VAL A 275 -4.59 -0.34 -16.78
C VAL A 275 -3.91 0.77 -17.60
N SER A 276 -3.01 1.54 -17.01
CA SER A 276 -2.26 2.59 -17.72
C SER A 276 -1.24 2.03 -18.70
N ALA A 277 -0.64 0.88 -18.40
CA ALA A 277 0.34 0.23 -19.26
C ALA A 277 -0.28 -0.51 -20.46
N ALA A 278 -1.51 -1.02 -20.31
CA ALA A 278 -2.23 -1.79 -21.35
C ALA A 278 -3.72 -1.45 -21.35
N PRO A 279 -4.10 -0.22 -21.75
CA PRO A 279 -5.46 0.29 -21.56
C PRO A 279 -6.54 -0.42 -22.40
N GLU A 280 -6.18 -1.04 -23.51
CA GLU A 280 -7.10 -1.78 -24.38
C GLU A 280 -7.34 -3.22 -23.88
N GLU A 281 -6.32 -3.84 -23.30
CA GLU A 281 -6.34 -5.23 -22.83
C GLU A 281 -6.86 -5.36 -21.39
N ALA A 282 -6.56 -4.39 -20.52
CA ALA A 282 -6.86 -4.44 -19.08
C ALA A 282 -8.34 -4.15 -18.76
N ARG A 283 -9.28 -4.69 -19.54
CA ARG A 283 -10.72 -4.44 -19.40
C ARG A 283 -11.31 -4.96 -18.10
N LEU A 284 -10.96 -6.19 -17.72
CA LEU A 284 -11.46 -6.80 -16.49
C LEU A 284 -10.92 -6.07 -15.24
N ILE A 285 -9.61 -5.74 -15.23
CA ILE A 285 -8.96 -5.05 -14.11
C ILE A 285 -9.57 -3.65 -13.94
N ARG A 286 -9.80 -2.92 -15.05
CA ARG A 286 -10.49 -1.63 -15.04
C ARG A 286 -11.91 -1.75 -14.49
N ALA A 287 -12.71 -2.67 -14.99
CA ALA A 287 -14.08 -2.88 -14.53
C ALA A 287 -14.12 -3.23 -13.04
N ALA A 288 -13.21 -4.05 -12.56
CA ALA A 288 -13.10 -4.38 -11.14
C ALA A 288 -12.81 -3.14 -10.28
N ARG A 289 -11.89 -2.27 -10.72
CA ARG A 289 -11.64 -0.99 -10.03
C ARG A 289 -12.86 -0.09 -10.03
N GLU A 290 -13.56 0.03 -11.14
CA GLU A 290 -14.78 0.83 -11.25
C GLU A 290 -15.89 0.30 -10.32
N VAL A 291 -16.05 -1.02 -10.19
CA VAL A 291 -16.96 -1.63 -9.21
C VAL A 291 -16.57 -1.29 -7.79
N ASN A 292 -15.29 -1.46 -7.43
CA ASN A 292 -14.80 -1.20 -6.08
C ASN A 292 -14.87 0.29 -5.71
N ASP A 293 -14.50 1.19 -6.64
CA ASP A 293 -14.56 2.64 -6.43
C ASP A 293 -16.02 3.14 -6.35
N GLY A 294 -16.92 2.56 -7.15
CA GLY A 294 -18.36 2.89 -7.15
C GLY A 294 -19.11 2.43 -5.91
N LYS A 295 -18.52 1.51 -5.13
CA LYS A 295 -19.19 0.94 -3.95
C LYS A 295 -19.43 1.97 -2.85
N ALA A 296 -18.51 2.92 -2.65
CA ALA A 296 -18.69 3.99 -1.67
C ALA A 296 -19.92 4.84 -1.98
N ALA A 297 -20.09 5.27 -3.24
CA ALA A 297 -21.25 6.04 -3.68
C ALA A 297 -22.56 5.26 -3.51
N TYR A 298 -22.53 3.95 -3.75
CA TYR A 298 -23.71 3.09 -3.50
C TYR A 298 -24.11 3.09 -2.03
N VAL A 299 -23.15 2.97 -1.10
CA VAL A 299 -23.41 3.00 0.36
C VAL A 299 -23.98 4.36 0.76
N VAL A 300 -23.44 5.45 0.25
CA VAL A 300 -23.96 6.81 0.47
C VAL A 300 -25.41 6.90 0.02
N GLY A 301 -25.74 6.45 -1.20
CA GLY A 301 -27.12 6.44 -1.70
C GLY A 301 -28.08 5.67 -0.79
N ARG A 302 -27.68 4.49 -0.31
CA ARG A 302 -28.49 3.71 0.66
C ARG A 302 -28.71 4.44 1.98
N ALA A 303 -27.71 5.16 2.47
CA ALA A 303 -27.83 5.96 3.68
C ALA A 303 -28.77 7.16 3.49
N VAL A 304 -28.66 7.86 2.38
CA VAL A 304 -29.56 8.98 2.02
C VAL A 304 -31.02 8.51 1.92
N GLU A 305 -31.27 7.39 1.24
CA GLU A 305 -32.61 6.77 1.18
C GLU A 305 -33.16 6.39 2.57
N ALA A 306 -32.30 5.83 3.45
CA ALA A 306 -32.68 5.48 4.80
C ALA A 306 -33.06 6.71 5.62
N VAL A 307 -32.32 7.81 5.53
CA VAL A 307 -32.61 9.09 6.18
C VAL A 307 -33.93 9.67 5.64
N ALA A 308 -34.12 9.73 4.34
CA ALA A 308 -35.33 10.24 3.73
C ALA A 308 -36.59 9.42 4.12
N GLY A 309 -36.45 8.09 4.20
CA GLY A 309 -37.55 7.19 4.53
C GLY A 309 -37.96 7.22 6.02
N THR A 310 -37.06 7.64 6.91
CA THR A 310 -37.31 7.69 8.37
C THR A 310 -37.51 9.10 8.89
N GLY A 311 -37.13 10.14 8.14
CA GLY A 311 -37.06 11.52 8.65
C GLY A 311 -35.95 11.73 9.67
N ALA A 312 -34.94 10.84 9.68
CA ALA A 312 -33.82 10.85 10.61
C ALA A 312 -32.99 12.12 10.47
N SER A 313 -32.45 12.58 11.59
CA SER A 313 -31.57 13.76 11.64
C SER A 313 -30.15 13.42 12.09
N THR A 314 -29.89 12.16 12.46
CA THR A 314 -28.60 11.72 12.98
C THR A 314 -28.21 10.36 12.40
N VAL A 315 -27.02 10.29 11.84
CA VAL A 315 -26.41 9.08 11.26
C VAL A 315 -25.15 8.75 12.02
N ALA A 316 -25.01 7.51 12.50
CA ALA A 316 -23.75 7.00 13.04
C ALA A 316 -22.98 6.23 11.93
N ALA A 317 -21.72 6.59 11.71
CA ALA A 317 -20.81 5.92 10.80
C ALA A 317 -19.67 5.25 11.59
N LEU A 318 -19.68 3.93 11.65
CA LEU A 318 -18.77 3.13 12.47
C LEU A 318 -17.59 2.63 11.67
N GLY A 319 -16.43 3.17 11.96
CA GLY A 319 -15.14 2.91 11.31
C GLY A 319 -14.83 3.93 10.21
N LEU A 320 -13.60 4.44 10.24
CA LEU A 320 -13.03 5.34 9.23
C LEU A 320 -11.78 4.76 8.57
N ALA A 321 -11.11 3.77 9.20
CA ALA A 321 -9.91 3.15 8.67
C ALA A 321 -10.21 2.32 7.40
N PHE A 322 -9.20 2.08 6.57
CA PHE A 322 -9.40 1.23 5.39
C PHE A 322 -9.44 -0.27 5.73
N LYS A 323 -9.05 -0.64 6.93
CA LYS A 323 -9.03 -2.03 7.42
C LYS A 323 -9.28 -2.04 8.94
N ALA A 324 -9.84 -3.15 9.44
CA ALA A 324 -10.10 -3.32 10.87
C ALA A 324 -8.81 -3.28 11.71
N ASN A 325 -8.92 -2.70 12.92
CA ASN A 325 -7.90 -2.70 13.97
C ASN A 325 -6.59 -2.00 13.60
N ILE A 326 -6.68 -0.93 12.80
CA ILE A 326 -5.56 -0.04 12.46
C ILE A 326 -6.02 1.43 12.48
N ASP A 327 -5.06 2.34 12.57
CA ASP A 327 -5.25 3.80 12.57
C ASP A 327 -5.04 4.46 11.19
N ASP A 328 -4.89 3.67 10.12
CA ASP A 328 -4.60 4.17 8.78
C ASP A 328 -5.88 4.51 8.01
N LEU A 329 -6.07 5.79 7.75
CA LEU A 329 -7.22 6.36 7.04
C LEU A 329 -6.94 6.67 5.56
N ARG A 330 -5.77 6.32 5.04
CA ARG A 330 -5.37 6.65 3.67
C ARG A 330 -6.17 5.85 2.65
N GLU A 331 -6.67 6.53 1.62
CA GLU A 331 -7.52 5.92 0.57
C GLU A 331 -8.67 5.07 1.16
N SER A 332 -9.18 5.44 2.34
CA SER A 332 -10.27 4.71 3.00
C SER A 332 -11.62 5.01 2.34
N PRO A 333 -12.33 3.99 1.84
CA PRO A 333 -13.71 4.13 1.38
C PRO A 333 -14.65 4.58 2.51
N ALA A 334 -14.41 4.15 3.74
CA ALA A 334 -15.22 4.56 4.90
C ALA A 334 -15.10 6.07 5.16
N ARG A 335 -13.88 6.63 5.12
CA ARG A 335 -13.64 8.07 5.20
C ARG A 335 -14.32 8.83 4.07
N GLN A 336 -14.22 8.31 2.83
CA GLN A 336 -14.91 8.89 1.67
C GLN A 336 -16.42 8.90 1.86
N ILE A 337 -17.01 7.78 2.30
CA ILE A 337 -18.44 7.67 2.56
C ILE A 337 -18.90 8.73 3.58
N VAL A 338 -18.17 8.92 4.67
CA VAL A 338 -18.53 9.94 5.70
C VAL A 338 -18.50 11.34 5.12
N ARG A 339 -17.47 11.68 4.34
CA ARG A 339 -17.34 12.98 3.67
C ARG A 339 -18.49 13.22 2.68
N ASP A 340 -18.74 12.26 1.81
CA ASP A 340 -19.75 12.38 0.74
C ASP A 340 -21.16 12.42 1.35
N LEU A 341 -21.42 11.61 2.39
CA LEU A 341 -22.68 11.61 3.13
C LEU A 341 -22.95 12.97 3.83
N ALA A 342 -21.92 13.58 4.42
CA ALA A 342 -22.07 14.89 5.04
C ALA A 342 -22.43 15.98 4.03
N GLY A 343 -21.91 15.88 2.80
CA GLY A 343 -22.26 16.77 1.69
C GLY A 343 -23.71 16.56 1.18
N GLU A 344 -24.14 15.29 1.05
CA GLU A 344 -25.48 14.94 0.59
C GLU A 344 -26.58 15.24 1.63
N LEU A 345 -26.23 15.24 2.91
CA LEU A 345 -27.13 15.44 4.05
C LEU A 345 -26.73 16.63 4.93
N PRO A 346 -26.69 17.87 4.40
CA PRO A 346 -26.21 19.04 5.15
C PRO A 346 -27.07 19.39 6.39
N GLY A 347 -28.30 18.89 6.44
CA GLY A 347 -29.21 19.05 7.60
C GLY A 347 -29.15 17.93 8.63
N ALA A 348 -28.41 16.88 8.39
CA ALA A 348 -28.24 15.77 9.31
C ALA A 348 -26.87 15.84 10.03
N ARG A 349 -26.82 15.35 11.26
CA ARG A 349 -25.56 15.12 11.99
C ARG A 349 -24.97 13.78 11.58
N VAL A 350 -23.68 13.76 11.25
CA VAL A 350 -22.92 12.53 10.97
C VAL A 350 -21.95 12.30 12.12
N LEU A 351 -22.24 11.30 12.93
CA LEU A 351 -21.43 10.89 14.08
C LEU A 351 -20.42 9.84 13.61
N ALA A 352 -19.20 10.27 13.37
CA ALA A 352 -18.11 9.40 12.99
C ALA A 352 -17.52 8.72 14.23
N VAL A 353 -17.35 7.41 14.17
CA VAL A 353 -16.76 6.60 15.24
C VAL A 353 -15.54 5.87 14.73
N GLU A 354 -14.37 6.16 15.29
CA GLU A 354 -13.12 5.45 14.96
C GLU A 354 -12.32 5.21 16.25
N PRO A 355 -12.24 3.95 16.72
CA PRO A 355 -11.57 3.64 17.98
C PRO A 355 -10.06 3.92 18.00
N HIS A 356 -9.43 3.93 16.82
CA HIS A 356 -7.98 3.98 16.69
C HIS A 356 -7.44 5.38 16.35
N VAL A 357 -8.29 6.43 16.29
CA VAL A 357 -7.84 7.81 16.10
C VAL A 357 -8.41 8.75 17.16
N GLU A 358 -7.60 9.70 17.60
CA GLU A 358 -8.00 10.72 18.58
C GLU A 358 -8.64 11.95 17.95
N LYS A 359 -8.44 12.18 16.65
CA LYS A 359 -8.89 13.36 15.91
C LYS A 359 -9.34 13.01 14.50
N LEU A 360 -10.36 13.70 14.02
CA LEU A 360 -10.74 13.63 12.60
C LEU A 360 -9.60 14.17 11.71
N PRO A 361 -9.40 13.56 10.53
CA PRO A 361 -8.56 14.15 9.48
C PRO A 361 -9.17 15.49 9.02
N ALA A 362 -8.32 16.39 8.51
CA ALA A 362 -8.70 17.77 8.22
C ALA A 362 -9.92 17.90 7.31
N ASP A 363 -10.02 17.07 6.27
CA ASP A 363 -11.13 17.06 5.31
C ASP A 363 -12.49 16.67 5.92
N LEU A 364 -12.50 15.94 7.03
CA LEU A 364 -13.71 15.65 7.81
C LEU A 364 -13.94 16.68 8.93
N ALA A 365 -12.87 17.16 9.57
CA ALA A 365 -12.95 18.13 10.65
C ALA A 365 -13.48 19.51 10.19
N GLU A 366 -13.30 19.86 8.92
CA GLU A 366 -13.81 21.09 8.30
C GLU A 366 -15.31 21.05 7.99
N LEU A 367 -15.94 19.85 8.04
CA LEU A 367 -17.36 19.69 7.75
C LEU A 367 -18.20 19.99 9.00
N PRO A 368 -19.12 20.99 8.95
CA PRO A 368 -19.81 21.48 10.14
C PRO A 368 -20.79 20.49 10.76
N ASN A 369 -21.19 19.46 10.02
CA ASN A 369 -22.14 18.43 10.44
C ASN A 369 -21.48 17.07 10.74
N VAL A 370 -20.13 16.97 10.74
CA VAL A 370 -19.39 15.77 11.14
C VAL A 370 -18.77 15.94 12.51
N GLU A 371 -18.95 14.96 13.38
CA GLU A 371 -18.44 14.95 14.74
C GLU A 371 -17.80 13.60 15.06
N LEU A 372 -16.58 13.58 15.61
CA LEU A 372 -15.97 12.36 16.16
C LEU A 372 -16.54 12.10 17.57
N THR A 373 -17.02 10.88 17.77
CA THR A 373 -17.57 10.49 19.08
C THR A 373 -17.32 9.00 19.34
N ASP A 374 -17.59 8.55 20.56
CA ASP A 374 -17.53 7.13 20.89
C ASP A 374 -18.76 6.35 20.38
N ALA A 375 -18.61 5.02 20.28
CA ALA A 375 -19.64 4.16 19.75
C ALA A 375 -20.94 4.20 20.57
N ALA A 376 -20.86 4.29 21.91
CA ALA A 376 -22.03 4.27 22.77
C ALA A 376 -22.86 5.56 22.59
N ALA A 377 -22.21 6.73 22.57
CA ALA A 377 -22.87 8.01 22.34
C ALA A 377 -23.45 8.09 20.91
N ALA A 378 -22.71 7.64 19.88
CA ALA A 378 -23.20 7.61 18.50
C ALA A 378 -24.44 6.72 18.35
N LEU A 379 -24.39 5.50 18.88
CA LEU A 379 -25.50 4.55 18.81
C LEU A 379 -26.70 5.00 19.62
N ALA A 380 -26.52 5.69 20.75
CA ALA A 380 -27.64 6.25 21.53
C ALA A 380 -28.38 7.36 20.78
N ALA A 381 -27.67 8.18 20.00
CA ALA A 381 -28.22 9.34 19.31
C ALA A 381 -28.71 9.08 17.88
N ALA A 382 -28.21 8.05 17.20
CA ALA A 382 -28.48 7.83 15.79
C ALA A 382 -29.75 7.05 15.52
N ASP A 383 -30.45 7.42 14.47
CA ASP A 383 -31.59 6.68 13.91
C ASP A 383 -31.13 5.74 12.77
N VAL A 384 -30.08 6.14 12.04
CA VAL A 384 -29.46 5.36 10.97
C VAL A 384 -28.03 5.02 11.37
N VAL A 385 -27.65 3.75 11.22
CA VAL A 385 -26.32 3.24 11.59
C VAL A 385 -25.66 2.60 10.39
N LEU A 386 -24.46 3.09 10.04
CA LEU A 386 -23.61 2.52 8.99
C LEU A 386 -22.45 1.77 9.67
N LEU A 387 -22.31 0.48 9.42
CA LEU A 387 -21.09 -0.26 9.74
C LEU A 387 -20.20 -0.28 8.50
N LEU A 388 -19.10 0.47 8.55
CA LEU A 388 -18.16 0.64 7.44
C LEU A 388 -16.88 -0.19 7.63
N VAL A 389 -16.42 -0.32 8.88
CA VAL A 389 -15.24 -1.13 9.23
C VAL A 389 -15.58 -2.05 10.40
N ASP A 390 -15.15 -3.30 10.33
CA ASP A 390 -15.47 -4.33 11.32
C ASP A 390 -14.40 -4.44 12.42
N HIS A 391 -14.11 -3.31 13.11
CA HIS A 391 -13.22 -3.31 14.27
C HIS A 391 -13.72 -4.27 15.37
N ASP A 392 -12.81 -4.81 16.16
CA ASP A 392 -13.14 -5.77 17.23
C ASP A 392 -14.07 -5.15 18.29
N GLU A 393 -13.95 -3.85 18.53
CA GLU A 393 -14.83 -3.08 19.41
C GLU A 393 -16.30 -3.15 18.96
N PHE A 394 -16.56 -3.15 17.65
CA PHE A 394 -17.92 -3.24 17.13
C PHE A 394 -18.46 -4.69 17.13
N ARG A 395 -17.58 -5.68 17.12
CA ARG A 395 -17.96 -7.09 17.22
C ARG A 395 -18.53 -7.43 18.62
N GLY A 396 -18.03 -6.75 19.64
CA GLY A 396 -18.44 -6.93 21.03
C GLY A 396 -19.71 -6.18 21.44
N LEU A 397 -20.32 -5.37 20.55
CA LEU A 397 -21.51 -4.61 20.88
C LEU A 397 -22.74 -5.50 21.08
N ASP A 398 -23.53 -5.18 22.13
CA ASP A 398 -24.85 -5.77 22.31
C ASP A 398 -25.78 -5.31 21.19
N ARG A 399 -26.32 -6.27 20.42
CA ARG A 399 -27.21 -5.97 19.29
C ARG A 399 -28.49 -5.24 19.68
N SER A 400 -28.92 -5.28 20.94
CA SER A 400 -30.07 -4.55 21.41
C SER A 400 -29.96 -3.02 21.24
N VAL A 401 -28.73 -2.50 21.15
CA VAL A 401 -28.50 -1.06 20.85
C VAL A 401 -28.90 -0.66 19.43
N LEU A 402 -29.14 -1.63 18.55
CA LEU A 402 -29.59 -1.43 17.17
C LEU A 402 -31.10 -1.53 17.00
N ASP A 403 -31.83 -1.92 18.07
CA ASP A 403 -33.29 -2.10 18.00
C ASP A 403 -33.98 -0.78 17.63
N GLY A 404 -34.87 -0.86 16.64
CA GLY A 404 -35.62 0.29 16.13
C GLY A 404 -34.81 1.22 15.18
N LYS A 405 -33.54 0.93 14.89
CA LYS A 405 -32.69 1.72 14.02
C LYS A 405 -32.65 1.14 12.59
N ARG A 406 -32.36 2.01 11.64
CA ARG A 406 -32.07 1.56 10.27
C ARG A 406 -30.58 1.26 10.14
N VAL A 407 -30.26 -0.02 10.03
CA VAL A 407 -28.86 -0.49 9.95
C VAL A 407 -28.47 -0.79 8.51
N ILE A 408 -27.32 -0.27 8.08
CA ILE A 408 -26.64 -0.58 6.83
C ILE A 408 -25.30 -1.21 7.20
N ASP A 409 -25.27 -2.53 7.21
CA ASP A 409 -24.08 -3.31 7.54
C ASP A 409 -23.35 -3.71 6.25
N THR A 410 -22.26 -3.03 5.94
CA THR A 410 -21.45 -3.32 4.75
C THR A 410 -20.49 -4.49 4.92
N LYS A 411 -20.37 -5.01 6.15
CA LYS A 411 -19.41 -6.05 6.54
C LYS A 411 -20.06 -7.37 6.94
N GLY A 412 -21.39 -7.39 7.11
CA GLY A 412 -22.13 -8.57 7.56
C GLY A 412 -21.81 -8.98 9.00
N LEU A 413 -21.44 -8.04 9.83
CA LEU A 413 -21.07 -8.28 11.23
C LEU A 413 -22.29 -8.58 12.10
N TRP A 414 -23.43 -7.93 11.81
CA TRP A 414 -24.64 -7.94 12.63
C TRP A 414 -25.85 -8.65 11.98
N ARG A 415 -25.61 -9.58 11.09
CA ARG A 415 -26.62 -10.41 10.43
C ARG A 415 -27.18 -11.55 11.33
#